data_9c64e0cfd06b2c8f313f6657aceee35d
#
_entry.id   9c64e0cfd06b2c8f313f6657aceee35d
#
_cell.length_a   1.000
_cell.length_b   1.000
_cell.length_c   1.000
_cell.angle_alpha   90.00
_cell.angle_beta   90.00
_cell.angle_gamma   90.00
#
_symmetry.space_group_name_H-M   'P 1'
#
loop_
_entity.id
_entity.type
_entity.pdbx_description
1 polymer ?
#
loop_
_entity_poly.entity_id
_entity_poly.type
_entity_poly.pdbx_seq_one_letter_code
_entity_poly.pdbx_strand_id
1 'polypeptide(L)'
;IIMSKFVDKGKKETPGISTASLPDIVFMILMFFMVSVSMRQTDRKVMVSLPGASEVAKLERKDLASYIYIGTPTLQYQSLYGTESQIQLNDAFRSIEDIRDFIASERESISEADRPFMTVSIKADENTRMGIITDVKQELRRCSALRIMYGARKVGAL
;
A
#
# COMPACT_ATOMS: atom_id res chain seq x y z
N ILE A 1 60.16 -59.09 -19.51
CA ILE A 1 59.46 -58.05 -20.18
C ILE A 1 58.48 -57.40 -19.22
N ILE A 2 58.87 -56.29 -18.66
CA ILE A 2 58.04 -55.61 -17.74
C ILE A 2 57.13 -54.69 -18.57
N MET A 3 55.89 -55.09 -18.74
CA MET A 3 54.86 -54.20 -19.21
C MET A 3 54.52 -53.25 -18.07
N SER A 4 55.02 -52.05 -18.16
CA SER A 4 54.52 -51.00 -17.29
C SER A 4 53.07 -50.71 -17.70
N LYS A 5 52.16 -51.18 -16.89
CA LYS A 5 50.78 -50.69 -17.00
C LYS A 5 50.81 -49.24 -16.65
N PHE A 6 50.75 -48.40 -17.67
CA PHE A 6 50.30 -47.04 -17.47
C PHE A 6 48.89 -47.16 -16.94
N VAL A 7 48.76 -47.04 -15.66
CA VAL A 7 47.47 -46.73 -15.04
C VAL A 7 47.14 -45.34 -15.53
N ASP A 8 46.30 -45.33 -16.53
CA ASP A 8 45.62 -44.11 -16.93
C ASP A 8 44.89 -43.59 -15.68
N LYS A 9 45.52 -42.64 -15.01
CA LYS A 9 44.82 -41.86 -13.97
C LYS A 9 43.69 -41.17 -14.70
N GLY A 10 42.54 -41.82 -14.69
CA GLY A 10 41.33 -41.21 -15.14
C GLY A 10 41.29 -39.79 -14.64
N LYS A 11 41.27 -38.84 -15.56
CA LYS A 11 40.96 -37.46 -15.23
C LYS A 11 39.79 -37.48 -14.28
N LYS A 12 40.02 -37.13 -13.03
CA LYS A 12 38.92 -36.74 -12.17
C LYS A 12 38.25 -35.57 -12.86
N GLU A 13 37.20 -35.91 -13.60
CA GLU A 13 36.28 -34.87 -14.06
C GLU A 13 35.81 -34.18 -12.79
N THR A 14 36.29 -32.99 -12.59
CA THR A 14 35.68 -32.09 -11.61
C THR A 14 34.22 -32.02 -11.94
N PRO A 15 33.33 -32.40 -11.00
CA PRO A 15 31.90 -32.34 -11.26
C PRO A 15 31.61 -30.92 -11.73
N GLY A 16 31.18 -30.80 -12.99
CA GLY A 16 30.81 -29.51 -13.54
C GLY A 16 29.78 -28.90 -12.60
N ILE A 17 30.07 -27.70 -12.15
CA ILE A 17 29.08 -26.91 -11.39
C ILE A 17 27.83 -26.91 -12.25
N SER A 18 26.78 -27.55 -11.73
CA SER A 18 25.50 -27.60 -12.45
C SER A 18 24.97 -26.18 -12.57
N THR A 19 25.16 -25.57 -13.72
CA THR A 19 24.59 -24.25 -14.02
C THR A 19 23.07 -24.30 -14.16
N ALA A 20 22.47 -25.50 -14.17
CA ALA A 20 21.04 -25.69 -14.25
C ALA A 20 20.30 -25.22 -12.99
N SER A 21 20.97 -25.16 -11.81
CA SER A 21 20.36 -24.68 -10.57
C SER A 21 20.36 -23.17 -10.42
N LEU A 22 21.24 -22.44 -11.12
CA LEU A 22 21.31 -20.99 -11.05
C LEU A 22 20.03 -20.29 -11.57
N PRO A 23 19.44 -20.66 -12.71
CA PRO A 23 18.18 -20.09 -13.17
C PRO A 23 17.03 -20.37 -12.21
N ASP A 24 17.01 -21.50 -11.54
CA ASP A 24 15.97 -21.86 -10.58
C ASP A 24 16.04 -20.99 -9.33
N ILE A 25 17.24 -20.76 -8.80
CA ILE A 25 17.44 -19.85 -7.65
C ILE A 25 17.02 -18.43 -8.01
N VAL A 26 17.41 -17.93 -9.19
CA VAL A 26 17.04 -16.61 -9.67
C VAL A 26 15.52 -16.52 -9.84
N PHE A 27 14.89 -17.55 -10.42
CA PHE A 27 13.45 -17.62 -10.58
C PHE A 27 12.71 -17.62 -9.24
N MET A 28 13.17 -18.37 -8.26
CA MET A 28 12.60 -18.43 -6.92
C MET A 28 12.69 -17.07 -6.20
N ILE A 29 13.83 -16.39 -6.32
CA ILE A 29 14.01 -15.04 -5.76
C ILE A 29 13.07 -14.05 -6.44
N LEU A 30 12.98 -14.07 -7.77
CA LEU A 30 12.07 -13.21 -8.51
C LEU A 30 10.62 -13.46 -8.14
N MET A 31 10.23 -14.73 -8.02
CA MET A 31 8.88 -15.12 -7.60
C MET A 31 8.59 -14.65 -6.18
N PHE A 32 9.55 -14.81 -5.27
CA PHE A 32 9.43 -14.33 -3.89
C PHE A 32 9.22 -12.81 -3.84
N PHE A 33 10.00 -12.04 -4.58
CA PHE A 33 9.82 -10.59 -4.67
C PHE A 33 8.49 -10.20 -5.31
N MET A 34 8.08 -10.91 -6.34
CA MET A 34 6.78 -10.67 -6.99
C MET A 34 5.62 -10.87 -6.01
N VAL A 35 5.64 -11.94 -5.24
CA VAL A 35 4.62 -12.23 -4.21
C VAL A 35 4.69 -11.22 -3.08
N SER A 36 5.89 -10.86 -2.61
CA SER A 36 6.09 -9.84 -1.56
C SER A 36 5.56 -8.48 -1.97
N VAL A 37 5.77 -8.06 -3.21
CA VAL A 37 5.25 -6.79 -3.72
C VAL A 37 3.73 -6.83 -3.85
N SER A 38 3.17 -7.95 -4.28
CA SER A 38 1.72 -8.12 -4.42
C SER A 38 0.99 -8.04 -3.08
N MET A 39 1.62 -8.41 -1.98
CA MET A 39 1.02 -8.37 -0.65
C MET A 39 0.87 -6.96 -0.04
N ARG A 40 1.40 -5.93 -0.68
CA ARG A 40 1.31 -4.54 -0.19
C ARG A 40 0.07 -3.78 -0.66
N GLN A 41 -0.87 -4.43 -1.29
CA GLN A 41 -2.12 -3.78 -1.67
C GLN A 41 -3.03 -3.64 -0.46
N THR A 42 -3.37 -2.40 -0.14
CA THR A 42 -4.35 -2.09 0.90
C THR A 42 -5.74 -2.54 0.42
N ASP A 43 -6.29 -3.51 1.12
CA ASP A 43 -7.65 -3.97 0.83
C ASP A 43 -8.66 -2.94 1.32
N ARG A 44 -9.49 -2.46 0.41
CA ARG A 44 -10.60 -1.59 0.77
C ARG A 44 -11.72 -2.39 1.45
N LYS A 45 -11.91 -2.12 2.73
CA LYS A 45 -12.96 -2.72 3.53
C LYS A 45 -14.23 -1.88 3.58
N VAL A 46 -14.17 -0.68 3.01
CA VAL A 46 -15.30 0.23 2.87
C VAL A 46 -15.66 0.42 1.41
N MET A 47 -16.93 0.55 1.13
CA MET A 47 -17.43 0.94 -0.17
C MET A 47 -17.32 2.45 -0.31
N VAL A 48 -16.55 2.90 -1.28
CA VAL A 48 -16.34 4.34 -1.53
C VAL A 48 -16.71 4.65 -2.97
N SER A 49 -17.83 5.34 -3.14
CA SER A 49 -18.19 5.99 -4.40
C SER A 49 -17.79 7.47 -4.29
N LEU A 50 -16.76 7.86 -5.03
CA LEU A 50 -16.25 9.22 -4.93
C LEU A 50 -17.25 10.22 -5.49
N PRO A 51 -17.43 11.38 -4.81
CA PRO A 51 -18.29 12.44 -5.31
C PRO A 51 -17.76 13.00 -6.64
N GLY A 52 -18.65 13.41 -7.52
CA GLY A 52 -18.31 14.05 -8.78
C GLY A 52 -17.80 15.47 -8.59
N ALA A 53 -16.75 15.84 -9.30
CA ALA A 53 -16.24 17.21 -9.34
C ALA A 53 -15.94 17.60 -10.78
N SER A 54 -16.19 18.89 -11.11
CA SER A 54 -15.91 19.43 -12.43
C SER A 54 -14.41 19.61 -12.69
N GLU A 55 -13.68 19.98 -11.66
CA GLU A 55 -12.23 20.12 -11.70
C GLU A 55 -11.56 19.15 -10.73
N VAL A 56 -10.67 18.35 -11.25
CA VAL A 56 -9.91 17.37 -10.46
C VAL A 56 -8.43 17.57 -10.73
N ALA A 57 -7.70 17.94 -9.69
CA ALA A 57 -6.24 17.99 -9.73
C ALA A 57 -5.68 16.58 -9.49
N LYS A 58 -4.70 16.21 -10.31
CA LYS A 58 -3.97 14.94 -10.13
C LYS A 58 -2.88 15.11 -9.07
N LEU A 59 -2.77 14.11 -8.19
CA LEU A 59 -1.73 14.08 -7.18
C LEU A 59 -0.36 13.94 -7.86
N GLU A 60 0.53 14.92 -7.64
CA GLU A 60 1.87 14.92 -8.25
C GLU A 60 2.78 13.85 -7.65
N ARG A 61 2.74 13.71 -6.32
CA ARG A 61 3.58 12.75 -5.59
C ARG A 61 2.72 11.78 -4.79
N LYS A 62 2.43 10.65 -5.40
CA LYS A 62 1.65 9.58 -4.76
C LYS A 62 2.41 8.84 -3.66
N ASP A 63 3.73 8.87 -3.72
CA ASP A 63 4.63 8.28 -2.72
C ASP A 63 4.55 8.95 -1.35
N LEU A 64 4.16 10.24 -1.32
CA LEU A 64 4.00 11.03 -0.11
C LEU A 64 2.53 11.14 0.34
N ALA A 65 1.64 10.43 -0.32
CA ALA A 65 0.22 10.48 0.00
C ALA A 65 -0.16 9.37 0.98
N SER A 66 -0.77 9.78 2.08
CA SER A 66 -1.42 8.86 3.04
C SER A 66 -2.92 8.88 2.80
N TYR A 67 -3.53 7.71 2.73
CA TYR A 67 -4.93 7.60 2.37
C TYR A 67 -5.81 7.28 3.57
N ILE A 68 -6.89 8.03 3.72
CA ILE A 68 -7.96 7.78 4.68
C ILE A 68 -9.23 7.47 3.88
N TYR A 69 -9.78 6.29 4.10
CA TYR A 69 -11.03 5.88 3.45
C TYR A 69 -12.18 6.01 4.43
N ILE A 70 -13.26 6.62 4.00
CA ILE A 70 -14.48 6.79 4.81
C ILE A 70 -15.66 6.30 3.99
N GLY A 71 -16.37 5.33 4.49
CA GLY A 71 -17.54 4.80 3.80
C GLY A 71 -18.21 3.68 4.57
N THR A 72 -19.29 3.17 4.01
CA THR A 72 -20.01 2.02 4.56
C THR A 72 -19.16 0.76 4.43
N PRO A 73 -19.05 -0.09 5.46
CA PRO A 73 -18.33 -1.35 5.36
C PRO A 73 -18.88 -2.23 4.23
N THR A 74 -18.00 -3.01 3.61
CA THR A 74 -18.41 -4.01 2.62
C THR A 74 -19.31 -5.05 3.26
N LEU A 75 -20.12 -5.77 2.47
CA LEU A 75 -21.09 -6.74 2.95
C LEU A 75 -20.51 -7.75 3.95
N GLN A 76 -19.25 -8.13 3.78
CA GLN A 76 -18.56 -9.05 4.69
C GLN A 76 -18.40 -8.49 6.11
N TYR A 77 -18.21 -7.19 6.22
CA TYR A 77 -17.94 -6.51 7.50
C TYR A 77 -19.16 -5.84 8.11
N GLN A 78 -20.24 -5.71 7.35
CA GLN A 78 -21.49 -5.10 7.86
C GLN A 78 -22.10 -5.86 9.03
N SER A 79 -21.90 -7.16 9.10
CA SER A 79 -22.36 -7.97 10.22
C SER A 79 -21.66 -7.63 11.55
N LEU A 80 -20.42 -7.14 11.48
CA LEU A 80 -19.60 -6.79 12.65
C LEU A 80 -19.64 -5.29 12.99
N TYR A 81 -19.66 -4.43 11.97
CA TYR A 81 -19.50 -2.98 12.12
C TYR A 81 -20.76 -2.19 11.77
N GLY A 82 -21.81 -2.84 11.28
CA GLY A 82 -23.04 -2.19 10.89
C GLY A 82 -22.99 -1.52 9.51
N THR A 83 -24.00 -0.71 9.23
CA THR A 83 -24.16 -0.01 7.94
C THR A 83 -23.76 1.46 7.99
N GLU A 84 -23.30 1.93 9.14
CA GLU A 84 -22.83 3.30 9.27
C GLU A 84 -21.45 3.50 8.66
N SER A 85 -21.14 4.72 8.25
CA SER A 85 -19.84 5.07 7.69
C SER A 85 -18.72 4.86 8.71
N GLN A 86 -17.72 4.09 8.32
CA GLN A 86 -16.55 3.78 9.11
C GLN A 86 -15.30 4.41 8.49
N ILE A 87 -14.30 4.64 9.33
CA ILE A 87 -12.99 5.15 8.91
C ILE A 87 -12.05 3.97 8.78
N GLN A 88 -11.42 3.85 7.62
CA GLN A 88 -10.38 2.86 7.38
C GLN A 88 -9.03 3.56 7.26
N LEU A 89 -8.10 3.20 8.13
CA LEU A 89 -6.69 3.60 8.08
C LEU A 89 -5.87 2.37 7.72
N ASN A 90 -5.14 2.41 6.61
CA ASN A 90 -4.49 1.23 6.03
C ASN A 90 -5.49 0.07 5.86
N ASP A 91 -5.25 -1.06 6.50
CA ASP A 91 -6.07 -2.27 6.35
C ASP A 91 -7.07 -2.50 7.49
N ALA A 92 -7.24 -1.53 8.37
CA ALA A 92 -8.06 -1.69 9.56
C ALA A 92 -9.08 -0.57 9.74
N PHE A 93 -10.26 -0.93 10.26
CA PHE A 93 -11.21 0.05 10.78
C PHE A 93 -10.64 0.68 12.04
N ARG A 94 -10.66 1.99 12.10
CA ARG A 94 -10.11 2.78 13.19
C ARG A 94 -11.06 3.89 13.60
N SER A 95 -10.85 4.38 14.82
CA SER A 95 -11.55 5.55 15.33
C SER A 95 -10.87 6.85 14.91
N ILE A 96 -11.54 7.97 15.16
CA ILE A 96 -10.98 9.31 14.89
C ILE A 96 -9.72 9.57 15.74
N GLU A 97 -9.68 9.03 16.95
CA GLU A 97 -8.54 9.17 17.86
C GLU A 97 -7.27 8.49 17.34
N ASP A 98 -7.43 7.39 16.63
CA ASP A 98 -6.33 6.63 16.03
C ASP A 98 -5.65 7.36 14.85
N ILE A 99 -6.27 8.41 14.32
CA ILE A 99 -5.70 9.21 13.24
C ILE A 99 -4.38 9.84 13.65
N ARG A 100 -4.26 10.25 14.91
CA ARG A 100 -3.03 10.85 15.45
C ARG A 100 -1.86 9.88 15.34
N ASP A 101 -2.05 8.65 15.79
CA ASP A 101 -1.02 7.62 15.76
C ASP A 101 -0.70 7.21 14.32
N PHE A 102 -1.72 7.14 13.47
CA PHE A 102 -1.57 6.87 12.04
C PHE A 102 -0.70 7.93 11.36
N ILE A 103 -0.99 9.20 11.57
CA ILE A 103 -0.22 10.31 10.97
C ILE A 103 1.22 10.34 11.50
N ALA A 104 1.43 10.08 12.78
CA ALA A 104 2.76 9.99 13.37
C ALA A 104 3.58 8.86 12.71
N SER A 105 2.98 7.70 12.55
CA SER A 105 3.60 6.54 11.89
C SER A 105 3.94 6.81 10.42
N GLU A 106 3.01 7.40 9.68
CA GLU A 106 3.23 7.77 8.28
C GLU A 106 4.34 8.82 8.13
N ARG A 107 4.38 9.79 9.04
CA ARG A 107 5.42 10.83 9.05
C ARG A 107 6.79 10.26 9.34
N GLU A 108 6.91 9.29 10.22
CA GLU A 108 8.17 8.60 10.53
C GLU A 108 8.67 7.76 9.34
N SER A 109 7.77 7.20 8.54
CA SER A 109 8.11 6.41 7.35
C SER A 109 8.68 7.26 6.19
N ILE A 110 8.44 8.57 6.22
CA ILE A 110 8.89 9.53 5.21
C ILE A 110 10.19 10.18 5.67
N SER A 111 11.12 10.45 4.73
CA SER A 111 12.36 11.15 5.02
C SER A 111 12.10 12.56 5.58
N GLU A 112 12.98 13.06 6.43
CA GLU A 112 12.79 14.40 7.05
C GLU A 112 12.65 15.51 6.02
N ALA A 113 13.36 15.42 4.90
CA ALA A 113 13.26 16.39 3.81
C ALA A 113 11.88 16.41 3.14
N ASP A 114 11.21 15.27 3.07
CA ASP A 114 9.92 15.12 2.40
C ASP A 114 8.71 15.29 3.34
N ARG A 115 8.92 15.27 4.65
CA ARG A 115 7.85 15.42 5.65
C ARG A 115 6.96 16.65 5.45
N PRO A 116 7.47 17.83 5.08
CA PRO A 116 6.63 19.00 4.79
C PRO A 116 5.71 18.83 3.59
N PHE A 117 6.03 17.92 2.69
CA PHE A 117 5.25 17.63 1.48
C PHE A 117 4.26 16.49 1.65
N MET A 118 4.22 15.86 2.83
CA MET A 118 3.26 14.82 3.15
C MET A 118 1.83 15.33 2.92
N THR A 119 1.07 14.61 2.11
CA THR A 119 -0.31 14.94 1.77
C THR A 119 -1.24 13.85 2.26
N VAL A 120 -2.31 14.23 2.92
CA VAL A 120 -3.36 13.29 3.34
C VAL A 120 -4.49 13.35 2.33
N SER A 121 -4.77 12.24 1.68
CA SER A 121 -5.88 12.11 0.75
C SER A 121 -7.06 11.44 1.45
N ILE A 122 -8.15 12.19 1.58
CA ILE A 122 -9.39 11.68 2.14
C ILE A 122 -10.28 11.20 1.00
N LYS A 123 -10.55 9.91 0.97
CA LYS A 123 -11.48 9.30 0.02
C LYS A 123 -12.76 8.91 0.75
N ALA A 124 -13.72 9.81 0.72
CA ALA A 124 -15.01 9.63 1.35
C ALA A 124 -16.07 9.23 0.33
N ASP A 125 -16.99 8.36 0.74
CA ASP A 125 -18.17 8.06 -0.04
C ASP A 125 -19.09 9.28 -0.14
N GLU A 126 -19.78 9.42 -1.27
CA GLU A 126 -20.70 10.55 -1.51
C GLU A 126 -21.85 10.62 -0.49
N ASN A 127 -22.21 9.50 0.10
CA ASN A 127 -23.26 9.38 1.12
C ASN A 127 -22.74 9.53 2.56
N THR A 128 -21.44 9.77 2.74
CA THR A 128 -20.84 9.94 4.06
C THR A 128 -21.31 11.24 4.71
N ARG A 129 -21.63 11.18 6.01
CA ARG A 129 -22.02 12.34 6.78
C ARG A 129 -20.86 13.35 6.87
N MET A 130 -21.14 14.61 6.59
CA MET A 130 -20.16 15.70 6.70
C MET A 130 -19.57 15.86 8.10
N GLY A 131 -20.32 15.48 9.13
CA GLY A 131 -19.84 15.50 10.51
C GLY A 131 -18.58 14.65 10.71
N ILE A 132 -18.55 13.44 10.15
CA ILE A 132 -17.40 12.55 10.22
C ILE A 132 -16.19 13.17 9.50
N ILE A 133 -16.41 13.73 8.32
CA ILE A 133 -15.35 14.39 7.54
C ILE A 133 -14.79 15.60 8.29
N THR A 134 -15.65 16.37 8.92
CA THR A 134 -15.26 17.54 9.72
C THR A 134 -14.42 17.12 10.93
N ASP A 135 -14.82 16.06 11.61
CA ASP A 135 -14.07 15.52 12.76
C ASP A 135 -12.69 15.00 12.35
N VAL A 136 -12.62 14.29 11.23
CA VAL A 136 -11.34 13.83 10.64
C VAL A 136 -10.44 15.02 10.30
N LYS A 137 -10.99 16.07 9.71
CA LYS A 137 -10.24 17.31 9.40
C LYS A 137 -9.71 17.99 10.64
N GLN A 138 -10.51 18.08 11.69
CA GLN A 138 -10.08 18.68 12.96
C GLN A 138 -8.94 17.89 13.58
N GLU A 139 -9.03 16.58 13.57
CA GLU A 139 -7.98 15.72 14.09
C GLU A 139 -6.68 15.84 13.27
N LEU A 140 -6.79 15.92 11.95
CA LEU A 140 -5.64 16.19 11.07
C LEU A 140 -4.99 17.55 11.35
N ARG A 141 -5.77 18.57 11.64
CA ARG A 141 -5.25 19.88 12.05
C ARG A 141 -4.49 19.81 13.39
N ARG A 142 -5.01 19.05 14.34
CA ARG A 142 -4.34 18.84 15.64
C ARG A 142 -3.00 18.11 15.49
N CYS A 143 -2.89 17.25 14.47
CA CYS A 143 -1.65 16.54 14.13
C CYS A 143 -0.71 17.36 13.22
N SER A 144 -1.04 18.60 12.90
CA SER A 144 -0.31 19.45 11.94
C SER A 144 -0.21 18.86 10.53
N ALA A 145 -1.12 17.97 10.15
CA ALA A 145 -1.25 17.45 8.79
C ALA A 145 -2.14 18.40 7.97
N LEU A 146 -1.58 19.51 7.51
CA LEU A 146 -2.35 20.61 6.91
C LEU A 146 -2.57 20.45 5.39
N ARG A 147 -1.82 19.57 4.74
CA ARG A 147 -2.00 19.30 3.31
C ARG A 147 -3.02 18.18 3.14
N ILE A 148 -4.26 18.59 2.89
CA ILE A 148 -5.39 17.68 2.75
C ILE A 148 -5.91 17.77 1.32
N MET A 149 -6.08 16.61 0.69
CA MET A 149 -6.76 16.48 -0.60
C MET A 149 -7.99 15.61 -0.46
N TYR A 150 -9.02 15.93 -1.21
CA TYR A 150 -10.23 15.13 -1.28
C TYR A 150 -10.25 14.31 -2.55
N GLY A 151 -10.50 13.01 -2.44
CA GLY A 151 -10.74 12.18 -3.59
C GLY A 151 -12.06 12.52 -4.26
N ALA A 152 -12.01 12.77 -5.57
CA ALA A 152 -13.18 13.00 -6.40
C ALA A 152 -12.98 12.36 -7.76
N ARG A 153 -14.08 11.95 -8.41
CA ARG A 153 -14.05 11.54 -9.81
C ARG A 153 -14.32 12.73 -10.71
N LYS A 154 -13.64 12.79 -11.84
CA LYS A 154 -13.93 13.81 -12.82
C LYS A 154 -15.26 13.51 -13.51
N VAL A 155 -16.23 14.40 -13.36
CA VAL A 155 -17.44 14.37 -14.15
C VAL A 155 -17.11 15.08 -15.46
N GLY A 156 -17.24 14.37 -16.58
CA GLY A 156 -17.01 14.95 -17.90
C GLY A 156 -17.86 16.20 -18.08
N ALA A 157 -17.24 17.28 -18.55
CA ALA A 157 -17.99 18.42 -19.05
C ALA A 157 -18.87 17.93 -20.21
N LEU A 158 -20.15 18.04 -20.06
CA LEU A 158 -21.11 17.90 -21.15
C LEU A 158 -20.87 19.02 -22.16
#